data_ac15f4653daec798b2891db19028269d
#
_entry.id   ac15f4653daec798b2891db19028269d
#
_cell.length_a   1.000
_cell.length_b   1.000
_cell.length_c   1.000
_cell.angle_alpha   90.00
_cell.angle_beta   90.00
_cell.angle_gamma   90.00
#
_symmetry.space_group_name_H-M   'P 1'
#
loop_
_entity.id
_entity.type
_entity.pdbx_description
1 polymer ?
#
loop_
_entity_poly.entity_id
_entity_poly.type
_entity_poly.pdbx_seq_one_letter_code
_entity_poly.pdbx_strand_id
1 'polypeptide(L)' 'NNVYIIDGSIQIRELNKILGWKISENIAKTVNGYILECLENIPSKGIKFEKDGFIYEMVEVSNNFVNNVKITKK' A
#
# COMPACT_ATOMS: atom_id res chain seq x y z
N ASN A 1 -1.43 -16.29 7.30
CA ASN A 1 -0.73 -15.08 7.71
C ASN A 1 -1.33 -13.86 7.03
N ASN A 2 -1.20 -12.72 7.69
CA ASN A 2 -1.77 -11.47 7.19
C ASN A 2 -0.67 -10.54 6.64
N VAL A 3 0.34 -11.13 6.02
CA VAL A 3 1.48 -10.38 5.46
C VAL A 3 1.63 -10.74 4.00
N TYR A 4 1.60 -9.71 3.14
CA TYR A 4 1.68 -9.92 1.69
C TYR A 4 2.56 -8.87 1.04
N ILE A 5 3.30 -9.28 0.02
CA ILE A 5 4.04 -8.35 -0.83
C ILE A 5 3.10 -8.01 -1.99
N ILE A 6 2.76 -6.74 -2.10
CA ILE A 6 1.71 -6.26 -3.01
C ILE A 6 2.32 -5.37 -4.10
N ASP A 7 1.88 -5.60 -5.34
CA ASP A 7 2.24 -4.72 -6.46
C ASP A 7 1.52 -3.39 -6.27
N GLY A 8 2.28 -2.31 -6.31
CA GLY A 8 1.71 -0.98 -6.07
C GLY A 8 0.71 -0.53 -7.12
N SER A 9 0.69 -1.16 -8.28
CA SER A 9 -0.24 -0.78 -9.34
C SER A 9 -1.61 -1.44 -9.20
N ILE A 10 -1.77 -2.37 -8.26
CA ILE A 10 -3.06 -3.03 -8.08
C ILE A 10 -4.09 -2.03 -7.56
N GLN A 11 -5.34 -2.18 -7.99
CA GLN A 11 -6.42 -1.36 -7.48
C GLN A 11 -6.78 -1.81 -6.06
N ILE A 12 -7.04 -0.85 -5.18
CA ILE A 12 -7.40 -1.16 -3.79
C ILE A 12 -8.66 -2.01 -3.74
N ARG A 13 -9.64 -1.71 -4.58
CA ARG A 13 -10.88 -2.49 -4.62
C ARG A 13 -10.59 -3.95 -4.94
N GLU A 14 -9.69 -4.18 -5.89
CA GLU A 14 -9.31 -5.53 -6.27
C GLU A 14 -8.62 -6.26 -5.13
N LEU A 15 -7.68 -5.57 -4.48
CA LEU A 15 -6.95 -6.13 -3.36
C LEU A 15 -7.88 -6.50 -2.23
N ASN A 16 -8.79 -5.61 -1.88
CA ASN A 16 -9.76 -5.86 -0.81
C ASN A 16 -10.62 -7.07 -1.13
N LYS A 17 -11.02 -7.21 -2.38
CA LYS A 17 -11.85 -8.32 -2.82
C LYS A 17 -11.10 -9.65 -2.70
N ILE A 18 -9.84 -9.66 -3.11
CA ILE A 18 -9.05 -10.90 -3.07
C ILE A 18 -8.73 -11.33 -1.65
N LEU A 19 -8.34 -10.39 -0.79
CA LEU A 19 -7.87 -10.72 0.55
C LEU A 19 -8.91 -10.52 1.64
N GLY A 20 -10.08 -10.00 1.29
CA GLY A 20 -11.11 -9.74 2.29
C GLY A 20 -10.75 -8.58 3.20
N TRP A 21 -9.93 -7.65 2.71
CA TRP A 21 -9.52 -6.49 3.49
C TRP A 21 -10.45 -5.31 3.23
N LYS A 22 -10.29 -4.26 4.04
CA LYS A 22 -11.13 -3.07 3.95
C LYS A 22 -10.31 -1.79 3.95
N ILE A 23 -9.26 -1.76 3.14
CA ILE A 23 -8.50 -0.54 2.96
C ILE A 23 -9.39 0.47 2.27
N SER A 24 -9.32 1.74 2.69
CA SER A 24 -10.18 2.79 2.14
C SER A 24 -10.01 2.91 0.61
N GLU A 25 -11.13 2.94 -0.10
CA GLU A 25 -11.14 3.11 -1.55
C GLU A 25 -11.42 4.55 -1.95
N ASN A 26 -11.60 5.43 -0.97
CA ASN A 26 -11.98 6.81 -1.25
C ASN A 26 -10.79 7.75 -1.43
N ILE A 27 -9.62 7.35 -0.98
CA ILE A 27 -8.42 8.19 -1.02
C ILE A 27 -7.74 8.11 -2.39
N ALA A 28 -7.63 6.91 -2.93
CA ALA A 28 -7.00 6.70 -4.24
C ALA A 28 -7.48 5.37 -4.80
N LYS A 29 -7.27 5.16 -6.10
CA LYS A 29 -7.67 3.91 -6.74
C LYS A 29 -6.65 2.80 -6.55
N THR A 30 -5.36 3.13 -6.62
CA THR A 30 -4.30 2.14 -6.55
C THR A 30 -3.59 2.19 -5.21
N VAL A 31 -2.91 1.08 -4.88
CA VAL A 31 -2.14 1.01 -3.65
C VAL A 31 -1.03 2.08 -3.66
N ASN A 32 -0.33 2.23 -4.79
CA ASN A 32 0.68 3.27 -4.92
C ASN A 32 0.09 4.65 -4.64
N GLY A 33 -1.04 4.97 -5.27
CA GLY A 33 -1.68 6.26 -5.07
C GLY A 33 -2.10 6.49 -3.63
N TYR A 34 -2.60 5.44 -2.99
CA TYR A 34 -3.00 5.51 -1.59
C TYR A 34 -1.82 5.86 -0.68
N ILE A 35 -0.69 5.18 -0.90
CA ILE A 35 0.51 5.42 -0.10
C ILE A 35 1.03 6.84 -0.29
N LEU A 36 1.06 7.31 -1.54
CA LEU A 36 1.55 8.67 -1.83
C LEU A 36 0.66 9.72 -1.18
N GLU A 37 -0.66 9.51 -1.20
CA GLU A 37 -1.59 10.43 -0.55
C GLU A 37 -1.41 10.43 0.96
N CYS A 38 -1.23 9.25 1.56
CA CYS A 38 -1.07 9.15 3.00
C CYS A 38 0.22 9.81 3.47
N LEU A 39 1.30 9.66 2.74
CA LEU A 39 2.61 10.20 3.12
C LEU A 39 2.84 11.61 2.61
N GLU A 40 2.06 12.04 1.63
CA GLU A 40 2.15 13.36 1.01
C GLU A 40 3.52 13.62 0.38
N ASN A 41 4.24 12.57 0.07
CA ASN A 41 5.49 12.64 -0.67
C ASN A 41 5.86 11.24 -1.15
N ILE A 42 6.92 11.16 -1.94
CA ILE A 42 7.38 9.88 -2.47
C ILE A 42 8.34 9.26 -1.46
N PRO A 43 7.97 8.10 -0.90
CA PRO A 43 8.80 7.48 0.13
C PRO A 43 10.02 6.80 -0.47
N SER A 44 11.00 6.52 0.40
CA SER A 44 12.16 5.72 0.05
C SER A 44 11.91 4.27 0.43
N LYS A 45 12.70 3.38 -0.17
CA LYS A 45 12.70 1.99 0.21
C LYS A 45 12.95 1.87 1.72
N GLY A 46 12.20 1.00 2.39
CA GLY A 46 12.35 0.75 3.81
C GLY A 46 11.50 1.63 4.71
N ILE A 47 10.90 2.68 4.16
CA ILE A 47 9.97 3.52 4.94
C ILE A 47 8.76 2.69 5.31
N LYS A 48 8.28 2.85 6.54
CA LYS A 48 7.18 2.07 7.07
C LYS A 48 6.21 3.00 7.79
N PHE A 49 4.91 2.76 7.61
CA PHE A 49 3.90 3.50 8.37
C PHE A 49 2.69 2.62 8.60
N GLU A 50 1.87 3.02 9.56
CA GLU A 50 0.65 2.28 9.91
C GLU A 50 -0.55 3.19 9.74
N LYS A 51 -1.64 2.62 9.20
CA LYS A 51 -2.89 3.36 9.05
C LYS A 51 -4.06 2.39 9.04
N ASP A 52 -5.06 2.68 9.88
CA ASP A 52 -6.33 1.95 9.91
C ASP A 52 -6.16 0.44 10.06
N GLY A 53 -5.19 0.02 10.87
CA GLY A 53 -4.99 -1.39 11.17
C GLY A 53 -4.10 -2.13 10.18
N PHE A 54 -3.46 -1.42 9.25
CA PHE A 54 -2.53 -2.02 8.29
C PHE A 54 -1.18 -1.34 8.40
N ILE A 55 -0.12 -2.14 8.31
CA ILE A 55 1.25 -1.64 8.30
C ILE A 55 1.79 -1.76 6.87
N TYR A 56 2.33 -0.66 6.35
CA TYR A 56 2.85 -0.59 4.99
C TYR A 56 4.35 -0.37 5.06
N GLU A 57 5.12 -1.25 4.42
CA GLU A 57 6.58 -1.11 4.36
C GLU A 57 7.01 -1.13 2.91
N MET A 58 7.72 -0.07 2.48
CA MET A 58 8.14 0.09 1.09
C MET A 58 9.22 -0.92 0.77
N VAL A 59 8.94 -1.84 -0.14
CA VAL A 59 9.90 -2.86 -0.55
C VAL A 59 10.71 -2.39 -1.74
N GLU A 60 10.05 -1.82 -2.74
CA GLU A 60 10.75 -1.32 -3.92
C GLU A 60 10.09 -0.05 -4.43
N VAL A 61 10.89 1.00 -4.59
CA VAL A 61 10.42 2.30 -5.07
C VAL A 61 11.37 2.76 -6.17
N SER A 62 10.81 3.15 -7.31
CA SER A 62 11.63 3.69 -8.41
C SER A 62 10.76 4.60 -9.27
N ASN A 63 11.40 5.61 -9.87
CA ASN A 63 10.73 6.53 -10.78
C ASN A 63 9.50 7.17 -10.17
N ASN A 64 9.60 7.54 -8.89
CA ASN A 64 8.52 8.20 -8.16
C ASN A 64 7.28 7.32 -8.02
N PHE A 65 7.48 6.01 -7.99
CA PHE A 65 6.39 5.05 -7.94
C PHE A 65 6.74 3.94 -6.94
N VAL A 66 5.77 3.58 -6.08
CA VAL A 66 5.93 2.47 -5.16
C VAL A 66 5.60 1.19 -5.93
N ASN A 67 6.63 0.46 -6.32
CA ASN A 67 6.47 -0.74 -7.13
C ASN A 67 5.96 -1.91 -6.30
N ASN A 68 6.55 -2.13 -5.14
CA ASN A 68 6.14 -3.21 -4.26
C ASN A 68 6.11 -2.73 -2.83
N VAL A 69 5.10 -3.16 -2.10
CA VAL A 69 4.92 -2.80 -0.69
C VAL A 69 4.53 -4.04 0.09
N LYS A 70 5.12 -4.18 1.27
CA LYS A 70 4.74 -5.25 2.20
C LYS A 70 3.63 -4.72 3.08
N ILE A 71 2.45 -5.33 2.99
CA ILE A 71 1.30 -4.91 3.79
C ILE A 71 1.01 -6.01 4.82
N THR A 72 0.96 -5.59 6.07
CA THR A 72 0.64 -6.48 7.17
C THR A 72 -0.68 -6.01 7.78
N LYS A 73 -1.64 -6.91 7.87
CA LYS A 73 -2.90 -6.61 8.56
C LYS A 73 -2.73 -6.94 10.04
N LYS A 74 -3.03 -5.98 10.88
CA LYS A 74 -2.94 -6.16 12.34
C LYS A 74 -4.14 -6.87 12.93
#